data_67e4e47dfd844ad0368803e1b5c7466f
#
_entry.id   67e4e47dfd844ad0368803e1b5c7466f
#
_cell.length_a   1.000
_cell.length_b   1.000
_cell.length_c   1.000
_cell.angle_alpha   90.00
_cell.angle_beta   90.00
_cell.angle_gamma   90.00
#
_symmetry.space_group_name_H-M   'P 1'
#
loop_
_entity.id
_entity.type
_entity.pdbx_description
1 polymer ?
#
loop_
_entity_poly.entity_id
_entity_poly.type
_entity_poly.pdbx_seq_one_letter_code
_entity_poly.pdbx_strand_id
1 'polypeptide(L)'
;MEPAIKYRLIKTEKHTGARLGEIITPHGTFPTPMFMPVGTQATVKTLAPEELDEMGAGIILANTYHLWLRPGEDIVEQAGGLHKFMNWDKGILTDSGGFQ
;
A
#
# COMPACT_ATOMS: atom_id res chain seq x y z
N MET A 1 -19.79 2.35 13.86
CA MET A 1 -18.91 1.48 13.04
C MET A 1 -17.46 1.95 13.15
N GLU A 2 -16.58 1.06 13.47
CA GLU A 2 -15.17 1.40 13.53
C GLU A 2 -14.58 1.51 12.13
N PRO A 3 -13.68 2.48 11.87
CA PRO A 3 -13.02 2.58 10.57
C PRO A 3 -12.09 1.38 10.34
N ALA A 4 -11.99 0.95 9.08
CA ALA A 4 -11.09 -0.14 8.69
C ALA A 4 -9.62 0.26 8.86
N ILE A 5 -9.33 1.55 8.74
CA ILE A 5 -7.97 2.08 8.83
C ILE A 5 -7.91 3.07 9.97
N LYS A 6 -6.92 2.91 10.84
CA LYS A 6 -6.69 3.80 11.98
C LYS A 6 -5.25 4.27 11.99
N TYR A 7 -5.03 5.46 12.54
CA TYR A 7 -3.68 5.98 12.76
C TYR A 7 -3.46 6.19 14.25
N ARG A 8 -2.28 5.78 14.74
CA ARG A 8 -1.88 6.00 16.12
C ARG A 8 -0.55 6.76 16.16
N LEU A 9 -0.58 7.94 16.76
CA LEU A 9 0.64 8.72 17.00
C LEU A 9 1.35 8.18 18.23
N ILE A 10 2.63 7.81 18.09
CA ILE A 10 3.43 7.28 19.21
C ILE A 10 4.26 8.37 19.83
N LYS A 11 4.96 9.16 19.01
CA LYS A 11 5.88 10.19 19.51
C LYS A 11 6.04 11.32 18.51
N THR A 12 6.16 12.54 19.04
CA THR A 12 6.52 13.71 18.22
C THR A 12 7.85 14.25 18.72
N GLU A 13 8.80 14.49 17.81
CA GLU A 13 10.09 15.08 18.15
C GLU A 13 9.90 16.59 18.35
N LYS A 14 10.44 17.12 19.46
CA LYS A 14 10.16 18.49 19.91
C LYS A 14 10.78 19.58 19.03
N HIS A 15 11.91 19.33 18.41
CA HIS A 15 12.64 20.36 17.67
C HIS A 15 12.27 20.42 16.19
N THR A 16 11.95 19.29 15.58
CA THR A 16 11.66 19.20 14.14
C THR A 16 10.19 18.99 13.83
N GLY A 17 9.40 18.55 14.81
CA GLY A 17 8.02 18.15 14.58
C GLY A 17 7.86 16.79 13.91
N ALA A 18 8.96 16.04 13.73
CA ALA A 18 8.89 14.69 13.18
C ALA A 18 8.04 13.80 14.07
N ARG A 19 7.26 12.90 13.45
CA ARG A 19 6.31 12.05 14.16
C ARG A 19 6.58 10.58 13.88
N LEU A 20 6.55 9.78 14.95
CA LEU A 20 6.54 8.32 14.86
C LEU A 20 5.12 7.84 15.12
N GLY A 21 4.60 7.01 14.25
CA GLY A 21 3.24 6.51 14.42
C GLY A 21 3.05 5.14 13.78
N GLU A 22 1.81 4.72 13.72
CA GLU A 22 1.42 3.45 13.11
C GLU A 22 0.13 3.62 12.32
N ILE A 23 0.06 2.95 11.16
CA ILE A 23 -1.18 2.78 10.41
C ILE A 23 -1.69 1.37 10.70
N ILE A 24 -2.90 1.26 11.22
CA ILE A 24 -3.51 0.00 11.61
C ILE A 24 -4.57 -0.36 10.56
N THR A 25 -4.40 -1.50 9.89
CA THR A 25 -5.29 -1.94 8.81
C THR A 25 -5.72 -3.40 9.04
N PRO A 26 -6.74 -3.90 8.32
CA PRO A 26 -7.07 -5.33 8.37
C PRO A 26 -5.95 -6.25 7.90
N HIS A 27 -4.98 -5.72 7.15
CA HIS A 27 -3.84 -6.48 6.64
C HIS A 27 -2.59 -6.34 7.50
N GLY A 28 -2.66 -5.64 8.60
CA GLY A 28 -1.54 -5.49 9.54
C GLY A 28 -1.36 -4.06 10.03
N THR A 29 -0.38 -3.90 10.92
CA THR A 29 0.01 -2.61 11.48
C THR A 29 1.38 -2.24 10.94
N PHE A 30 1.51 -1.02 10.40
CA PHE A 30 2.72 -0.60 9.72
C PHE A 30 3.28 0.68 10.36
N PRO A 31 4.59 0.75 10.62
CA PRO A 31 5.19 1.95 11.23
C PRO A 31 5.22 3.12 10.24
N THR A 32 5.12 4.32 10.77
CA THR A 32 5.28 5.55 9.98
C THR A 32 6.32 6.46 10.62
N PRO A 33 7.06 7.24 9.85
CA PRO A 33 7.05 7.32 8.39
C PRO A 33 7.64 6.06 7.76
N MET A 34 7.28 5.80 6.50
CA MET A 34 7.79 4.65 5.75
C MET A 34 7.85 4.97 4.26
N PHE A 35 8.76 4.31 3.56
CA PHE A 35 8.81 4.36 2.11
C PHE A 35 7.82 3.32 1.54
N MET A 36 7.05 3.74 0.53
CA MET A 36 6.09 2.86 -0.15
C MET A 36 6.58 2.60 -1.57
N PRO A 37 7.04 1.37 -1.89
CA PRO A 37 7.40 1.06 -3.27
C PRO A 37 6.20 1.18 -4.21
N VAL A 38 6.43 1.64 -5.44
CA VAL A 38 5.38 1.89 -6.41
C VAL A 38 5.18 0.69 -7.32
N GLY A 39 3.94 0.17 -7.36
CA GLY A 39 3.55 -0.92 -8.26
C GLY A 39 2.48 -0.43 -9.23
N THR A 40 2.88 0.22 -10.32
CA THR A 40 1.97 0.94 -11.22
C THR A 40 0.91 0.04 -11.85
N GLN A 41 1.29 -1.14 -12.33
CA GLN A 41 0.37 -2.10 -12.96
C GLN A 41 0.28 -3.37 -12.13
N ALA A 42 0.06 -3.20 -10.81
CA ALA A 42 0.02 -4.28 -9.83
C ALA A 42 1.37 -5.03 -9.71
N THR A 43 2.45 -4.41 -10.16
CA THR A 43 3.82 -4.93 -10.05
C THR A 43 4.76 -3.81 -9.69
N VAL A 44 5.67 -4.07 -8.76
CA VAL A 44 6.82 -3.19 -8.52
C VAL A 44 7.91 -3.63 -9.49
N LYS A 45 8.36 -2.71 -10.35
CA LYS A 45 9.34 -3.02 -11.39
C LYS A 45 10.59 -3.66 -10.79
N THR A 46 11.06 -4.75 -11.40
CA THR A 46 12.25 -5.51 -11.05
C THR A 46 12.21 -6.25 -9.71
N LEU A 47 11.12 -6.14 -8.95
CA LEU A 47 11.02 -6.82 -7.64
C LEU A 47 9.76 -7.67 -7.56
N ALA A 48 9.90 -8.91 -7.10
CA ALA A 48 8.78 -9.79 -6.80
C ALA A 48 8.19 -9.46 -5.42
N PRO A 49 6.91 -9.82 -5.15
CA PRO A 49 6.33 -9.60 -3.81
C PRO A 49 7.16 -10.19 -2.68
N GLU A 50 7.74 -11.35 -2.88
CA GLU A 50 8.60 -12.00 -1.88
C GLU A 50 9.85 -11.18 -1.57
N GLU A 51 10.43 -10.55 -2.60
CA GLU A 51 11.59 -9.67 -2.41
C GLU A 51 11.23 -8.41 -1.64
N LEU A 52 10.04 -7.84 -1.91
CA LEU A 52 9.54 -6.68 -1.19
C LEU A 52 9.33 -7.00 0.29
N ASP A 53 8.82 -8.19 0.60
CA ASP A 53 8.62 -8.64 1.97
C ASP A 53 9.96 -8.78 2.70
N GLU A 54 10.96 -9.38 2.05
CA GLU A 54 12.30 -9.51 2.60
C GLU A 54 12.95 -8.15 2.88
N MET A 55 12.64 -7.13 2.08
CA MET A 55 13.13 -5.78 2.27
C MET A 55 12.41 -5.03 3.40
N GLY A 56 11.37 -5.62 3.99
CA GLY A 56 10.60 -4.99 5.05
C GLY A 56 9.54 -4.02 4.58
N ALA A 57 9.17 -4.04 3.29
CA ALA A 57 8.10 -3.20 2.79
C ALA A 57 6.76 -3.65 3.40
N GLY A 58 6.03 -2.72 4.01
CA GLY A 58 4.74 -3.01 4.63
C GLY A 58 3.55 -2.57 3.78
N ILE A 59 3.71 -1.46 3.06
CA ILE A 59 2.66 -0.91 2.20
C ILE A 59 3.28 -0.63 0.83
N ILE A 60 2.59 -1.06 -0.23
CA ILE A 60 2.99 -0.71 -1.59
C ILE A 60 1.93 0.21 -2.20
N LEU A 61 2.36 1.06 -3.12
CA LEU A 61 1.50 2.03 -3.78
C LEU A 61 1.09 1.52 -5.15
N ALA A 62 -0.21 1.45 -5.40
CA ALA A 62 -0.77 1.11 -6.70
C ALA A 62 -1.53 2.31 -7.25
N ASN A 63 -1.54 2.48 -8.57
CA ASN A 63 -2.22 3.60 -9.21
C ASN A 63 -3.52 3.13 -9.85
N THR A 64 -4.64 3.67 -9.41
CA THR A 64 -5.97 3.28 -9.87
C THR A 64 -6.15 3.52 -11.38
N TYR A 65 -5.67 4.63 -11.89
CA TYR A 65 -5.78 4.95 -13.31
C TYR A 65 -5.06 3.92 -14.17
N HIS A 66 -3.81 3.58 -13.82
CA HIS A 66 -3.04 2.59 -14.58
C HIS A 66 -3.62 1.19 -14.45
N LEU A 67 -4.15 0.80 -13.29
CA LEU A 67 -4.80 -0.50 -13.12
C LEU A 67 -6.09 -0.60 -13.92
N TRP A 68 -6.84 0.50 -14.03
CA TRP A 68 -8.06 0.55 -14.84
C TRP A 68 -7.75 0.36 -16.33
N LEU A 69 -6.66 0.96 -16.80
CA LEU A 69 -6.21 0.78 -18.18
C LEU A 69 -5.68 -0.63 -18.45
N ARG A 70 -4.85 -1.16 -17.54
CA ARG A 70 -4.21 -2.47 -17.66
C ARG A 70 -3.93 -3.07 -16.29
N PRO A 71 -4.46 -4.25 -15.96
CA PRO A 71 -5.23 -5.16 -16.80
C PRO A 71 -6.72 -4.84 -16.88
N GLY A 72 -7.20 -3.86 -16.10
CA GLY A 72 -8.60 -3.50 -15.98
C GLY A 72 -9.24 -4.10 -14.73
N GLU A 73 -10.32 -3.47 -14.29
CA GLU A 73 -10.99 -3.83 -13.05
C GLU A 73 -11.58 -5.23 -13.06
N ASP A 74 -12.08 -5.69 -14.22
CA ASP A 74 -12.71 -7.01 -14.35
C ASP A 74 -11.72 -8.13 -14.05
N ILE A 75 -10.48 -8.00 -14.54
CA ILE A 75 -9.46 -9.03 -14.33
C ILE A 75 -9.03 -9.05 -12.85
N VAL A 76 -8.90 -7.89 -12.24
CA VAL A 76 -8.55 -7.80 -10.81
C VAL A 76 -9.66 -8.40 -9.96
N GLU A 77 -10.92 -8.15 -10.29
CA GLU A 77 -12.07 -8.73 -9.61
C GLU A 77 -12.11 -10.26 -9.76
N GLN A 78 -11.88 -10.78 -10.96
CA GLN A 78 -11.83 -12.21 -11.21
C GLN A 78 -10.72 -12.90 -10.44
N ALA A 79 -9.61 -12.22 -10.20
CA ALA A 79 -8.50 -12.74 -9.39
C ALA A 79 -8.82 -12.75 -7.89
N GLY A 80 -9.92 -12.15 -7.46
CA GLY A 80 -10.32 -12.11 -6.05
C GLY A 80 -9.93 -10.80 -5.35
N GLY A 81 -9.68 -9.74 -6.10
CA GLY A 81 -9.31 -8.45 -5.60
C GLY A 81 -7.82 -8.15 -5.79
N LEU A 82 -7.42 -6.92 -5.45
CA LEU A 82 -6.07 -6.44 -5.74
C LEU A 82 -4.99 -7.19 -4.95
N HIS A 83 -5.21 -7.49 -3.68
CA HIS A 83 -4.25 -8.24 -2.87
C HIS A 83 -3.94 -9.61 -3.48
N LYS A 84 -4.97 -10.34 -3.89
CA LYS A 84 -4.79 -11.65 -4.51
C LYS A 84 -4.17 -11.55 -5.88
N PHE A 85 -4.57 -10.54 -6.65
CA PHE A 85 -4.01 -10.31 -7.99
C PHE A 85 -2.50 -10.03 -7.92
N MET A 86 -2.07 -9.24 -6.93
CA MET A 86 -0.66 -8.90 -6.73
C MET A 86 0.12 -9.96 -5.95
N ASN A 87 -0.55 -10.93 -5.35
CA ASN A 87 0.05 -11.88 -4.41
C ASN A 87 0.72 -11.13 -3.23
N TRP A 88 0.02 -10.11 -2.71
CA TRP A 88 0.52 -9.26 -1.62
C TRP A 88 -0.51 -9.22 -0.51
N ASP A 89 -0.15 -9.67 0.69
CA ASP A 89 -1.08 -9.80 1.80
C ASP A 89 -0.98 -8.65 2.82
N LYS A 90 -0.06 -7.72 2.61
CA LYS A 90 0.12 -6.55 3.49
C LYS A 90 -0.64 -5.34 2.96
N GLY A 91 -0.22 -4.13 3.33
CA GLY A 91 -0.96 -2.93 2.96
C GLY A 91 -0.79 -2.54 1.50
N ILE A 92 -1.86 -2.02 0.91
CA ILE A 92 -1.84 -1.43 -0.43
C ILE A 92 -2.51 -0.06 -0.32
N LEU A 93 -1.81 0.97 -0.79
CA LEU A 93 -2.39 2.30 -0.94
C LEU A 93 -2.65 2.52 -2.43
N THR A 94 -3.92 2.76 -2.79
CA THR A 94 -4.28 3.03 -4.17
C THR A 94 -4.39 4.53 -4.37
N ASP A 95 -3.57 5.07 -5.27
CA ASP A 95 -3.64 6.47 -5.69
C ASP A 95 -4.84 6.65 -6.61
N SER A 96 -5.60 7.72 -6.43
CA SER A 96 -6.81 7.97 -7.25
C SER A 96 -6.48 8.21 -8.72
N GLY A 97 -5.31 8.76 -9.01
CA GLY A 97 -4.92 9.09 -10.38
C GLY A 97 -5.73 10.24 -10.99
N GLY A 98 -6.35 11.08 -10.16
CA GLY A 98 -7.29 12.09 -10.65
C GLY A 98 -6.70 13.16 -11.55
N PHE A 99 -5.38 13.34 -11.53
CA PHE A 99 -4.68 14.32 -12.37
C PHE A 99 -3.84 13.70 -13.49
N GLN A 100 -4.11 12.46 -13.80
CA GLN A 100 -3.35 11.73 -14.85
C GLN A 100 -4.17 11.52 -16.11
#